data_09ae2472d1e61d858d0b60173f2a08fe
#
_entry.id   09ae2472d1e61d858d0b60173f2a08fe
#
_cell.length_a   1.000
_cell.length_b   1.000
_cell.length_c   1.000
_cell.angle_alpha   90.00
_cell.angle_beta   90.00
_cell.angle_gamma   90.00
#
_symmetry.space_group_name_H-M   'P 1'
#
loop_
_entity.id
_entity.type
_entity.pdbx_description
1 polymer ?
#
loop_
_entity_poly.entity_id
_entity_poly.type
_entity_poly.pdbx_seq_one_letter_code
_entity_poly.pdbx_strand_id
1 'polypeptide(L)'
;MLKQLLALIVLAAGLALAQGPVYELRTYTAADGKLEELKARFRDHTIKIFNKHKMESVGYWVPQDPALSKNTLIYILKHPSRAEGEKNWTAFQNDEEWKKVAADSEKNGKLVNKVDRVWMDATAFSRLK
;
A
#
# COMPACT_ATOMS: atom_id res chain seq x y z
N MET A 1 30.45 -33.37 -42.87
CA MET A 1 30.80 -32.96 -41.50
C MET A 1 29.89 -31.84 -41.07
N LEU A 2 28.89 -32.19 -40.28
CA LEU A 2 27.96 -31.24 -39.74
C LEU A 2 28.66 -30.53 -38.56
N LYS A 3 29.03 -29.25 -38.76
CA LYS A 3 29.37 -28.40 -37.63
C LYS A 3 28.05 -27.96 -37.01
N GLN A 4 27.69 -28.63 -35.93
CA GLN A 4 26.63 -28.15 -35.08
C GLN A 4 27.10 -26.84 -34.45
N LEU A 5 26.62 -25.74 -34.98
CA LEU A 5 26.60 -24.50 -34.23
C LEU A 5 25.63 -24.73 -33.08
N LEU A 6 26.13 -25.01 -31.88
CA LEU A 6 25.42 -24.77 -30.66
C LEU A 6 25.21 -23.25 -30.59
N ALA A 7 24.06 -22.81 -31.06
CA ALA A 7 23.56 -21.50 -30.67
C ALA A 7 23.37 -21.56 -29.14
N LEU A 8 24.32 -21.03 -28.40
CA LEU A 8 24.10 -20.66 -27.02
C LEU A 8 23.00 -19.60 -27.09
N ILE A 9 21.77 -20.05 -26.93
CA ILE A 9 20.72 -19.16 -26.48
C ILE A 9 21.14 -18.79 -25.07
N VAL A 10 21.93 -17.74 -24.95
CA VAL A 10 22.01 -17.00 -23.72
C VAL A 10 20.60 -16.50 -23.53
N LEU A 11 19.79 -17.30 -22.86
CA LEU A 11 18.61 -16.80 -22.19
C LEU A 11 19.16 -15.75 -21.23
N ALA A 12 19.28 -14.52 -21.69
CA ALA A 12 19.24 -13.39 -20.81
C ALA A 12 17.84 -13.46 -20.20
N ALA A 13 17.66 -14.40 -19.26
CA ALA A 13 16.76 -14.15 -18.17
C ALA A 13 17.21 -12.79 -17.70
N GLY A 14 16.51 -11.77 -18.20
CA GLY A 14 16.66 -10.46 -17.62
C GLY A 14 16.51 -10.75 -16.16
N LEU A 15 17.62 -10.74 -15.45
CA LEU A 15 17.58 -10.47 -14.06
C LEU A 15 16.78 -9.17 -14.02
N ALA A 16 15.46 -9.32 -13.93
CA ALA A 16 14.70 -8.33 -13.24
C ALA A 16 15.45 -8.26 -11.93
N LEU A 17 16.46 -7.38 -11.88
CA LEU A 17 17.07 -6.98 -10.66
C LEU A 17 15.87 -6.79 -9.77
N ALA A 18 15.73 -7.70 -8.79
CA ALA A 18 14.70 -7.54 -7.80
C ALA A 18 14.86 -6.10 -7.39
N GLN A 19 14.05 -5.23 -8.02
CA GLN A 19 14.02 -3.85 -7.63
C GLN A 19 13.74 -3.94 -6.17
N GLY A 20 14.59 -3.35 -5.36
CA GLY A 20 14.43 -3.36 -3.92
C GLY A 20 13.00 -2.97 -3.54
N PRO A 21 12.65 -3.05 -2.29
CA PRO A 21 11.30 -2.76 -1.86
C PRO A 21 10.87 -1.38 -2.32
N VAL A 22 9.59 -1.24 -2.64
CA VAL A 22 8.96 0.04 -2.95
C VAL A 22 8.11 0.49 -1.77
N TYR A 23 7.92 1.78 -1.66
CA TYR A 23 7.06 2.39 -0.66
C TYR A 23 5.84 3.00 -1.32
N GLU A 24 4.72 2.87 -0.68
CA GLU A 24 3.47 3.45 -1.15
C GLU A 24 2.99 4.47 -0.12
N LEU A 25 3.03 5.75 -0.49
CA LEU A 25 2.46 6.83 0.31
C LEU A 25 0.99 6.97 -0.03
N ARG A 26 0.14 6.93 0.99
CA ARG A 26 -1.28 7.13 0.85
C ARG A 26 -1.73 8.31 1.72
N THR A 27 -2.46 9.21 1.10
CA THR A 27 -3.07 10.35 1.79
C THR A 27 -4.59 10.22 1.68
N TYR A 28 -5.24 10.05 2.82
CA TYR A 28 -6.67 9.94 2.90
C TYR A 28 -7.25 11.28 3.39
N THR A 29 -8.21 11.81 2.63
CA THR A 29 -9.05 12.89 3.11
C THR A 29 -10.34 12.30 3.64
N ALA A 30 -10.54 12.36 4.95
CA ALA A 30 -11.74 11.87 5.58
C ALA A 30 -12.96 12.74 5.22
N ALA A 31 -14.13 12.13 5.22
CA ALA A 31 -15.38 12.87 5.17
C ALA A 31 -15.51 13.77 6.43
N ASP A 32 -16.31 14.82 6.33
CA ASP A 32 -16.47 15.79 7.40
C ASP A 32 -16.80 15.14 8.75
N GLY A 33 -15.97 15.43 9.75
CA GLY A 33 -16.13 14.90 11.10
C GLY A 33 -15.82 13.40 11.25
N LYS A 34 -15.26 12.74 10.24
CA LYS A 34 -15.05 11.28 10.21
C LYS A 34 -13.60 10.82 10.46
N LEU A 35 -12.67 11.72 10.72
CA LEU A 35 -11.27 11.34 10.90
C LEU A 35 -11.08 10.36 12.07
N GLU A 36 -11.71 10.60 13.20
CA GLU A 36 -11.57 9.72 14.37
C GLU A 36 -12.14 8.32 14.11
N GLU A 37 -13.27 8.20 13.41
CA GLU A 37 -13.83 6.92 13.00
C GLU A 37 -12.91 6.21 11.98
N LEU A 38 -12.31 6.95 11.05
CA LEU A 38 -11.33 6.42 10.11
C LEU A 38 -10.09 5.88 10.83
N LYS A 39 -9.54 6.64 11.76
CA LYS A 39 -8.41 6.21 12.61
C LYS A 39 -8.75 4.94 13.40
N ALA A 40 -9.93 4.88 13.97
CA ALA A 40 -10.41 3.71 14.71
C ALA A 40 -10.50 2.47 13.79
N ARG A 41 -11.02 2.63 12.57
CA ARG A 41 -11.06 1.52 11.59
C ARG A 41 -9.66 0.98 11.28
N PHE A 42 -8.68 1.86 11.06
CA PHE A 42 -7.28 1.45 10.86
C PHE A 42 -6.70 0.73 12.07
N ARG A 43 -6.82 1.34 13.24
CA ARG A 43 -6.28 0.81 14.49
C ARG A 43 -6.85 -0.57 14.83
N ASP A 44 -8.16 -0.73 14.70
CA ASP A 44 -8.87 -1.89 15.22
C ASP A 44 -9.00 -3.02 14.18
N HIS A 45 -8.93 -2.71 12.89
CA HIS A 45 -9.23 -3.67 11.83
C HIS A 45 -8.26 -3.65 10.66
N THR A 46 -8.08 -2.50 10.00
CA THR A 46 -7.41 -2.43 8.68
C THR A 46 -5.97 -2.92 8.75
N ILE A 47 -5.21 -2.55 9.78
CA ILE A 47 -3.80 -2.94 9.94
C ILE A 47 -3.66 -4.45 10.05
N LYS A 48 -4.54 -5.13 10.77
CA LYS A 48 -4.55 -6.60 10.88
C LYS A 48 -4.77 -7.26 9.51
N ILE A 49 -5.69 -6.71 8.72
CA ILE A 49 -6.00 -7.24 7.40
C ILE A 49 -4.87 -6.93 6.42
N PHE A 50 -4.22 -5.76 6.52
CA PHE A 50 -2.97 -5.50 5.79
C PHE A 50 -1.92 -6.56 6.07
N ASN A 51 -1.67 -6.88 7.34
CA ASN A 51 -0.71 -7.91 7.73
C ASN A 51 -1.05 -9.29 7.16
N LYS A 52 -2.32 -9.66 7.15
CA LYS A 52 -2.82 -10.89 6.55
C LYS A 52 -2.46 -10.98 5.06
N HIS A 53 -2.45 -9.87 4.36
CA HIS A 53 -2.12 -9.77 2.94
C HIS A 53 -0.68 -9.31 2.67
N LYS A 54 0.21 -9.42 3.65
CA LYS A 54 1.65 -9.10 3.51
C LYS A 54 1.93 -7.65 3.12
N MET A 55 1.04 -6.74 3.52
CA MET A 55 1.17 -5.31 3.31
C MET A 55 1.76 -4.69 4.58
N GLU A 56 3.06 -4.45 4.57
CA GLU A 56 3.81 -3.99 5.74
C GLU A 56 3.58 -2.50 6.00
N SER A 57 3.11 -2.16 7.20
CA SER A 57 2.95 -0.76 7.62
C SER A 57 4.30 -0.17 8.04
N VAL A 58 4.65 0.99 7.50
CA VAL A 58 5.81 1.78 7.95
C VAL A 58 5.39 2.74 9.06
N GLY A 59 4.29 3.44 8.89
CA GLY A 59 3.76 4.35 9.90
C GLY A 59 2.52 5.07 9.45
N TYR A 60 1.89 5.78 10.40
CA TYR A 60 0.63 6.50 10.24
C TYR A 60 0.76 7.87 10.90
N TRP A 61 0.34 8.93 10.20
CA TRP A 61 0.47 10.30 10.65
C TRP A 61 -0.80 11.10 10.40
N VAL A 62 -1.04 12.06 11.26
CA VAL A 62 -2.00 13.14 11.04
C VAL A 62 -1.21 14.44 10.99
N PRO A 63 -1.39 15.28 9.96
CA PRO A 63 -0.71 16.56 9.88
C PRO A 63 -1.03 17.48 11.07
N GLN A 64 -0.05 18.28 11.48
CA GLN A 64 -0.26 19.32 12.50
C GLN A 64 -0.90 20.60 11.94
N ASP A 65 -0.73 20.84 10.64
CA ASP A 65 -1.32 21.99 9.96
C ASP A 65 -2.84 22.05 10.22
N PRO A 66 -3.39 23.15 10.76
CA PRO A 66 -4.81 23.25 11.08
C PRO A 66 -5.75 22.99 9.90
N ALA A 67 -5.32 23.29 8.68
CA ALA A 67 -6.11 23.03 7.48
C ALA A 67 -6.27 21.53 7.19
N LEU A 68 -5.33 20.69 7.64
CA LEU A 68 -5.27 19.26 7.36
C LEU A 68 -5.53 18.39 8.59
N SER A 69 -5.28 18.89 9.79
CA SER A 69 -5.34 18.10 11.03
C SER A 69 -6.71 17.52 11.33
N LYS A 70 -7.75 18.10 10.77
CA LYS A 70 -9.15 17.71 11.03
C LYS A 70 -9.64 16.57 10.13
N ASN A 71 -8.96 16.33 8.99
CA ASN A 71 -9.50 15.45 7.96
C ASN A 71 -8.46 14.57 7.25
N THR A 72 -7.19 14.64 7.62
CA THR A 72 -6.13 13.97 6.83
C THR A 72 -5.43 12.89 7.62
N LEU A 73 -5.39 11.69 7.05
CA LEU A 73 -4.58 10.57 7.51
C LEU A 73 -3.57 10.20 6.43
N ILE A 74 -2.30 10.18 6.80
CA ILE A 74 -1.20 9.82 5.90
C ILE A 74 -0.58 8.54 6.41
N TYR A 75 -0.29 7.59 5.52
CA TYR A 75 0.47 6.41 5.90
C TYR A 75 1.34 5.90 4.75
N ILE A 76 2.30 5.08 5.11
CA ILE A 76 3.23 4.45 4.17
C ILE A 76 3.18 2.95 4.37
N LEU A 77 3.04 2.22 3.26
CA LEU A 77 3.22 0.79 3.18
C LEU A 77 4.53 0.46 2.45
N LYS A 78 5.16 -0.61 2.85
CA LYS A 78 6.32 -1.17 2.18
C LYS A 78 5.91 -2.46 1.46
N HIS A 79 6.28 -2.57 0.20
CA HIS A 79 6.01 -3.75 -0.62
C HIS A 79 7.31 -4.30 -1.23
N PRO A 80 7.42 -5.61 -1.48
CA PRO A 80 8.60 -6.17 -2.17
C PRO A 80 8.81 -5.60 -3.56
N SER A 81 7.71 -5.25 -4.25
CA SER A 81 7.68 -4.59 -5.55
C SER A 81 6.32 -3.92 -5.75
N ARG A 82 6.21 -3.05 -6.73
CA ARG A 82 4.91 -2.45 -7.10
C ARG A 82 3.92 -3.52 -7.55
N ALA A 83 4.36 -4.48 -8.35
CA ALA A 83 3.49 -5.57 -8.83
C ALA A 83 2.94 -6.41 -7.66
N GLU A 84 3.78 -6.77 -6.68
CA GLU A 84 3.32 -7.46 -5.47
C GLU A 84 2.38 -6.58 -4.63
N GLY A 85 2.66 -5.30 -4.51
CA GLY A 85 1.78 -4.37 -3.81
C GLY A 85 0.40 -4.29 -4.45
N GLU A 86 0.32 -4.16 -5.76
CA GLU A 86 -0.94 -4.13 -6.50
C GLU A 86 -1.72 -5.44 -6.37
N LYS A 87 -1.04 -6.57 -6.43
CA LYS A 87 -1.62 -7.90 -6.20
C LYS A 87 -2.19 -8.03 -4.78
N ASN A 88 -1.45 -7.59 -3.79
CA ASN A 88 -1.87 -7.65 -2.38
C ASN A 88 -3.06 -6.71 -2.11
N TRP A 89 -3.11 -5.55 -2.76
CA TRP A 89 -4.28 -4.68 -2.72
C TRP A 89 -5.53 -5.35 -3.29
N THR A 90 -5.41 -6.05 -4.40
CA THR A 90 -6.54 -6.79 -4.98
C THR A 90 -7.03 -7.86 -4.01
N ALA A 91 -6.12 -8.63 -3.40
CA ALA A 91 -6.47 -9.64 -2.40
C ALA A 91 -7.14 -9.02 -1.15
N PHE A 92 -6.63 -7.89 -0.68
CA PHE A 92 -7.22 -7.12 0.43
C PHE A 92 -8.65 -6.67 0.11
N GLN A 93 -8.87 -6.08 -1.06
CA GLN A 93 -10.18 -5.58 -1.47
C GLN A 93 -11.22 -6.70 -1.64
N ASN A 94 -10.77 -7.91 -1.97
CA ASN A 94 -11.64 -9.09 -2.11
C ASN A 94 -11.79 -9.90 -0.82
N ASP A 95 -11.11 -9.51 0.25
CA ASP A 95 -11.21 -10.17 1.55
C ASP A 95 -12.57 -9.93 2.19
N GLU A 96 -13.28 -11.01 2.54
CA GLU A 96 -14.62 -10.90 3.13
C GLU A 96 -14.62 -10.21 4.50
N GLU A 97 -13.53 -10.37 5.27
CA GLU A 97 -13.36 -9.64 6.54
C GLU A 97 -13.27 -8.14 6.29
N TRP A 98 -12.47 -7.72 5.29
CA TRP A 98 -12.39 -6.31 4.91
C TRP A 98 -13.74 -5.75 4.44
N LYS A 99 -14.44 -6.48 3.58
CA LYS A 99 -15.76 -6.05 3.10
C LYS A 99 -16.74 -5.82 4.25
N LYS A 100 -16.73 -6.71 5.24
CA LYS A 100 -17.55 -6.56 6.44
C LYS A 100 -17.14 -5.35 7.27
N VAL A 101 -15.85 -5.17 7.52
CA VAL A 101 -15.33 -4.01 8.25
C VAL A 101 -15.69 -2.71 7.55
N ALA A 102 -15.50 -2.62 6.24
CA ALA A 102 -15.86 -1.45 5.45
C ALA A 102 -17.36 -1.13 5.56
N ALA A 103 -18.22 -2.11 5.36
CA ALA A 103 -19.66 -1.94 5.46
C ALA A 103 -20.10 -1.52 6.86
N ASP A 104 -19.59 -2.16 7.90
CA ASP A 104 -19.93 -1.84 9.30
C ASP A 104 -19.47 -0.45 9.69
N SER A 105 -18.28 -0.04 9.26
CA SER A 105 -17.72 1.29 9.57
C SER A 105 -18.41 2.41 8.83
N GLU A 106 -19.12 2.13 7.76
CA GLU A 106 -19.80 3.13 6.92
C GLU A 106 -21.32 3.16 7.10
N LYS A 107 -21.84 2.50 8.13
CA LYS A 107 -23.29 2.51 8.44
C LYS A 107 -23.85 3.91 8.63
N ASN A 108 -23.03 4.84 9.13
CA ASN A 108 -23.40 6.24 9.39
C ASN A 108 -22.79 7.20 8.36
N GLY A 109 -22.52 6.71 7.16
CA GLY A 109 -21.92 7.46 6.07
C GLY A 109 -20.48 7.05 5.77
N LYS A 110 -20.00 7.45 4.61
CA LYS A 110 -18.64 7.13 4.18
C LYS A 110 -17.60 7.81 5.07
N LEU A 111 -16.46 7.16 5.25
CA LEU A 111 -15.37 7.70 6.05
C LEU A 111 -14.34 8.47 5.21
N VAL A 112 -14.19 8.17 3.92
CA VAL A 112 -13.14 8.72 3.07
C VAL A 112 -13.74 9.37 1.83
N ASN A 113 -13.39 10.64 1.62
CA ASN A 113 -13.79 11.39 0.44
C ASN A 113 -12.79 11.24 -0.72
N LYS A 114 -11.50 11.14 -0.40
CA LYS A 114 -10.43 11.12 -1.40
C LYS A 114 -9.25 10.30 -0.92
N VAL A 115 -8.65 9.57 -1.85
CA VAL A 115 -7.38 8.86 -1.65
C VAL A 115 -6.39 9.30 -2.70
N ASP A 116 -5.26 9.84 -2.28
CA ASP A 116 -4.09 10.08 -3.12
C ASP A 116 -3.05 9.00 -2.84
N ARG A 117 -2.39 8.53 -3.89
CA ARG A 117 -1.39 7.47 -3.81
C ARG A 117 -0.16 7.81 -4.62
N VAL A 118 1.01 7.60 -4.02
CA VAL A 118 2.30 7.77 -4.67
C VAL A 118 3.16 6.55 -4.41
N TRP A 119 3.66 5.93 -5.48
CA TRP A 119 4.66 4.87 -5.38
C TRP A 119 6.04 5.50 -5.38
N MET A 120 6.92 5.02 -4.51
CA MET A 120 8.22 5.64 -4.26
C MET A 120 9.32 4.59 -4.20
N ASP A 121 10.45 4.90 -4.82
CA ASP A 121 11.71 4.16 -4.63
C ASP A 121 12.56 4.89 -3.61
N ALA A 122 13.18 4.16 -2.69
CA ALA A 122 14.12 4.76 -1.76
C ALA A 122 15.37 5.23 -2.52
N THR A 123 15.84 6.43 -2.20
CA THR A 123 17.14 6.91 -2.69
C THR A 123 18.28 6.15 -2.03
N ALA A 124 19.48 6.20 -2.64
CA ALA A 124 20.66 5.55 -2.08
C ALA A 124 21.03 6.03 -0.66
N PHE A 125 20.66 7.26 -0.32
CA PHE A 125 20.91 7.87 0.99
C PHE A 125 19.72 7.80 1.95
N SER A 126 18.65 7.10 1.59
CA SER A 126 17.52 6.89 2.49
C SER A 126 17.88 5.89 3.59
N ARG A 127 17.46 6.17 4.82
CA ARG A 127 17.60 5.22 5.94
C ARG A 127 16.59 4.08 5.85
N LEU A 128 15.43 4.33 5.25
CA LEU A 128 14.42 3.32 4.96
C LEU A 128 14.65 2.77 3.56
N LYS A 129 14.96 1.50 3.51
CA LYS A 129 15.21 0.79 2.24
C LYS A 129 14.54 -0.58 2.24
#